data_16f9310c2904782c2cefa161b78d4348
#
_entry.id   16f9310c2904782c2cefa161b78d4348
#
_cell.length_a   1.000
_cell.length_b   1.000
_cell.length_c   1.000
_cell.angle_alpha   90.00
_cell.angle_beta   90.00
_cell.angle_gamma   90.00
#
_symmetry.space_group_name_H-M   'P 1'
#
loop_
_entity.id
_entity.type
_entity.pdbx_description
1 polymer ?
#
loop_
_entity_poly.entity_id
_entity_poly.type
_entity_poly.pdbx_seq_one_letter_code
_entity_poly.pdbx_strand_id
1 'polypeptide(L)'
;LASHEFPVGVNQQGLAQLNERSREIFRQIVESYLATGEPVGSRNLSRILPMTLSPASVRNVMSDLEQLGLVYAPHTSAGRLPTEIGLRFFVDALMQVGDLTERDRKAIEAQVAASGQSKSVEAVLTEASGLLSGLSRAAGVVLTAKSNPRLKHIEFVRLEPERALVILVGEDGQVENRVLNIPVGLPTSALTEATNFLNARIRGHTLDEVKREIERTLQESKAQLDELTQRIVADGLASWSGGENEERKLIVRGQAHLLDDLKAIADLERVRLLFDDLETRREVIDLLGRAEQADGVRVFIGSENKLFSLSGSSTIVAPYHDASGHIVGVLGVIGPTRLNYARIVPMVDYTAKVVSKLLGG
;
A
#
# COMPACT_ATOMS: atom_id res chain seq x y z
N LEU A 1 -2.48 16.38 6.06
CA LEU A 1 -2.20 16.14 4.65
C LEU A 1 -0.96 16.95 4.27
N ALA A 2 0.15 16.27 3.92
CA ALA A 2 1.36 16.95 3.51
C ALA A 2 1.10 17.59 2.13
N SER A 3 1.41 18.88 2.01
CA SER A 3 1.27 19.65 0.78
C SER A 3 2.10 19.03 -0.35
N HIS A 4 1.45 18.54 -1.38
CA HIS A 4 2.09 18.13 -2.62
C HIS A 4 2.31 19.36 -3.52
N GLU A 5 3.47 19.42 -4.16
CA GLU A 5 3.66 20.34 -5.29
C GLU A 5 2.76 19.87 -6.46
N PHE A 6 1.96 20.76 -6.97
CA PHE A 6 1.10 20.49 -8.12
C PHE A 6 1.92 20.12 -9.36
N PRO A 7 1.45 19.18 -10.21
CA PRO A 7 2.14 18.82 -11.44
C PRO A 7 2.40 20.04 -12.33
N VAL A 8 3.53 20.03 -13.03
CA VAL A 8 3.94 21.09 -13.98
C VAL A 8 2.85 21.28 -15.04
N GLY A 9 2.23 22.46 -15.09
CA GLY A 9 1.16 22.81 -16.04
C GLY A 9 -0.10 23.40 -15.40
N VAL A 10 -0.23 23.35 -14.08
CA VAL A 10 -1.37 23.97 -13.37
C VAL A 10 -1.08 25.44 -13.13
N ASN A 11 -2.00 26.31 -13.56
CA ASN A 11 -1.94 27.73 -13.24
C ASN A 11 -2.26 27.94 -11.74
N GLN A 12 -1.27 27.79 -10.88
CA GLN A 12 -1.41 27.98 -9.42
C GLN A 12 -1.98 29.35 -9.05
N GLN A 13 -1.70 30.40 -9.84
CA GLN A 13 -2.25 31.72 -9.64
C GLN A 13 -3.76 31.75 -9.91
N GLY A 14 -4.24 31.00 -10.92
CA GLY A 14 -5.68 30.90 -11.22
C GLY A 14 -6.45 30.14 -10.14
N LEU A 15 -5.86 29.09 -9.53
CA LEU A 15 -6.49 28.33 -8.45
C LEU A 15 -6.61 29.15 -7.15
N ALA A 16 -5.62 29.97 -6.84
CA ALA A 16 -5.67 30.89 -5.69
C ALA A 16 -6.72 31.99 -5.85
N GLN A 17 -7.13 32.33 -7.08
CA GLN A 17 -8.09 33.37 -7.40
C GLN A 17 -9.55 32.91 -7.48
N LEU A 18 -9.82 31.60 -7.30
CA LEU A 18 -11.20 31.09 -7.25
C LEU A 18 -11.96 31.77 -6.12
N ASN A 19 -12.99 32.52 -6.47
CA ASN A 19 -13.89 33.10 -5.49
C ASN A 19 -14.74 32.04 -4.80
N GLU A 20 -15.34 32.36 -3.66
CA GLU A 20 -16.11 31.45 -2.82
C GLU A 20 -17.23 30.74 -3.61
N ARG A 21 -17.89 31.47 -4.49
CA ARG A 21 -18.94 30.93 -5.36
C ARG A 21 -18.42 29.87 -6.33
N SER A 22 -17.28 30.08 -6.97
CA SER A 22 -16.65 29.11 -7.87
C SER A 22 -16.15 27.89 -7.14
N ARG A 23 -15.61 28.06 -5.93
CA ARG A 23 -15.21 26.97 -5.05
C ARG A 23 -16.39 26.09 -4.65
N GLU A 24 -17.53 26.70 -4.31
CA GLU A 24 -18.74 25.97 -3.93
C GLU A 24 -19.31 25.18 -5.11
N ILE A 25 -19.41 25.81 -6.28
CA ILE A 25 -19.87 25.13 -7.51
C ILE A 25 -18.94 23.95 -7.84
N PHE A 26 -17.64 24.17 -7.77
CA PHE A 26 -16.66 23.10 -8.00
C PHE A 26 -16.78 21.97 -6.98
N ARG A 27 -16.91 22.29 -5.69
CA ARG A 27 -17.14 21.30 -4.62
C ARG A 27 -18.35 20.44 -4.95
N GLN A 28 -19.47 21.02 -5.29
CA GLN A 28 -20.70 20.31 -5.61
C GLN A 28 -20.59 19.45 -6.88
N ILE A 29 -19.79 19.87 -7.88
CA ILE A 29 -19.48 19.02 -9.05
C ILE A 29 -18.72 17.77 -8.60
N VAL A 30 -17.67 17.94 -7.79
CA VAL A 30 -16.85 16.80 -7.34
C VAL A 30 -17.66 15.86 -6.43
N GLU A 31 -18.37 16.39 -5.43
CA GLU A 31 -19.18 15.58 -4.51
C GLU A 31 -20.28 14.79 -5.25
N SER A 32 -20.96 15.42 -6.21
CA SER A 32 -21.93 14.73 -7.05
C SER A 32 -21.27 13.62 -7.89
N TYR A 33 -20.12 13.89 -8.49
CA TYR A 33 -19.39 12.90 -9.25
C TYR A 33 -18.93 11.71 -8.38
N LEU A 34 -18.38 11.97 -7.21
CA LEU A 34 -17.97 10.91 -6.29
C LEU A 34 -19.15 10.02 -5.84
N ALA A 35 -20.34 10.62 -5.72
CA ALA A 35 -21.56 9.90 -5.34
C ALA A 35 -22.18 9.10 -6.49
N THR A 36 -22.19 9.63 -7.72
CA THR A 36 -22.97 9.06 -8.83
C THR A 36 -22.13 8.47 -9.95
N GLY A 37 -20.89 8.95 -10.13
CA GLY A 37 -20.03 8.65 -11.28
C GLY A 37 -20.45 9.37 -12.57
N GLU A 38 -21.50 10.21 -12.53
CA GLU A 38 -22.13 10.81 -13.71
C GLU A 38 -21.75 12.29 -13.88
N PRO A 39 -21.72 12.81 -15.12
CA PRO A 39 -21.51 14.22 -15.38
C PRO A 39 -22.63 15.07 -14.79
N VAL A 40 -22.27 16.19 -14.18
CA VAL A 40 -23.22 17.07 -13.48
C VAL A 40 -23.57 18.25 -14.36
N GLY A 41 -24.87 18.43 -14.64
CA GLY A 41 -25.40 19.53 -15.45
C GLY A 41 -25.70 20.79 -14.62
N SER A 42 -25.61 21.99 -15.25
CA SER A 42 -25.85 23.28 -14.58
C SER A 42 -27.25 23.41 -13.98
N ARG A 43 -28.27 22.76 -14.57
CA ARG A 43 -29.63 22.73 -14.00
C ARG A 43 -29.73 21.96 -12.71
N ASN A 44 -29.02 20.84 -12.61
CA ASN A 44 -28.98 20.04 -11.38
C ASN A 44 -28.21 20.78 -10.28
N LEU A 45 -27.06 21.36 -10.64
CA LEU A 45 -26.27 22.15 -9.70
C LEU A 45 -27.07 23.35 -9.15
N SER A 46 -27.79 24.10 -10.00
CA SER A 46 -28.56 25.24 -9.51
C SER A 46 -29.66 24.90 -8.50
N ARG A 47 -30.04 23.59 -8.38
CA ARG A 47 -31.05 23.12 -7.41
C ARG A 47 -30.44 22.67 -6.08
N ILE A 48 -29.20 22.17 -6.12
CA ILE A 48 -28.54 21.62 -4.93
C ILE A 48 -27.59 22.59 -4.24
N LEU A 49 -27.20 23.65 -4.94
CA LEU A 49 -26.37 24.72 -4.38
C LEU A 49 -27.04 25.41 -3.20
N PRO A 50 -26.31 25.71 -2.12
CA PRO A 50 -26.83 26.42 -0.95
C PRO A 50 -27.18 27.91 -1.28
N MET A 51 -26.78 28.38 -2.44
CA MET A 51 -27.02 29.74 -2.92
C MET A 51 -27.93 29.76 -4.16
N THR A 52 -28.80 30.76 -4.27
CA THR A 52 -29.70 30.89 -5.42
C THR A 52 -28.93 31.38 -6.63
N LEU A 53 -28.70 30.52 -7.63
CA LEU A 53 -28.03 30.83 -8.89
C LEU A 53 -28.85 30.34 -10.07
N SER A 54 -28.89 31.17 -11.13
CA SER A 54 -29.50 30.74 -12.40
C SER A 54 -28.64 29.64 -13.06
N PRO A 55 -29.26 28.68 -13.79
CA PRO A 55 -28.50 27.71 -14.56
C PRO A 55 -27.49 28.30 -15.54
N ALA A 56 -27.78 29.51 -16.07
CA ALA A 56 -26.88 30.26 -16.95
C ALA A 56 -25.64 30.74 -16.21
N SER A 57 -25.82 31.28 -14.99
CA SER A 57 -24.71 31.70 -14.14
C SER A 57 -23.82 30.52 -13.72
N VAL A 58 -24.44 29.40 -13.39
CA VAL A 58 -23.69 28.16 -13.07
C VAL A 58 -22.89 27.71 -14.29
N ARG A 59 -23.47 27.73 -15.49
CA ARG A 59 -22.79 27.33 -16.72
C ARG A 59 -21.56 28.21 -17.02
N ASN A 60 -21.62 29.51 -16.77
CA ASN A 60 -20.48 30.40 -16.96
C ASN A 60 -19.33 29.98 -16.02
N VAL A 61 -19.60 29.76 -14.73
CA VAL A 61 -18.59 29.28 -13.78
C VAL A 61 -18.04 27.91 -14.18
N MET A 62 -18.90 27.01 -14.67
CA MET A 62 -18.42 25.69 -15.17
C MET A 62 -17.47 25.87 -16.36
N SER A 63 -17.70 26.85 -17.23
CA SER A 63 -16.79 27.16 -18.33
C SER A 63 -15.47 27.74 -17.85
N ASP A 64 -15.49 28.59 -16.83
CA ASP A 64 -14.26 29.14 -16.22
C ASP A 64 -13.44 28.00 -15.55
N LEU A 65 -14.10 27.09 -14.84
CA LEU A 65 -13.46 25.91 -14.22
C LEU A 65 -12.89 24.96 -15.28
N GLU A 66 -13.53 24.84 -16.44
CA GLU A 66 -13.01 24.03 -17.55
C GLU A 66 -11.77 24.69 -18.17
N GLN A 67 -11.76 26.03 -18.35
CA GLN A 67 -10.56 26.75 -18.80
C GLN A 67 -9.37 26.60 -17.81
N LEU A 68 -9.66 26.50 -16.53
CA LEU A 68 -8.67 26.23 -15.51
C LEU A 68 -8.19 24.75 -15.47
N GLY A 69 -8.80 23.86 -16.27
CA GLY A 69 -8.47 22.44 -16.31
C GLY A 69 -8.96 21.63 -15.11
N LEU A 70 -9.87 22.18 -14.28
CA LEU A 70 -10.40 21.49 -13.10
C LEU A 70 -11.55 20.54 -13.44
N VAL A 71 -12.30 20.85 -14.50
CA VAL A 71 -13.39 20.02 -15.00
C VAL A 71 -13.32 19.88 -16.52
N TYR A 72 -14.01 18.89 -17.06
CA TYR A 72 -14.14 18.69 -18.51
C TYR A 72 -15.52 18.19 -18.88
N ALA A 73 -15.89 18.33 -20.16
CA ALA A 73 -17.11 17.77 -20.72
C ALA A 73 -16.79 16.48 -21.48
N PRO A 74 -17.32 15.31 -21.12
CA PRO A 74 -17.11 14.09 -21.89
C PRO A 74 -17.75 14.18 -23.30
N HIS A 75 -18.85 14.95 -23.46
CA HIS A 75 -19.52 15.23 -24.73
C HIS A 75 -20.08 16.62 -24.70
N THR A 76 -20.34 17.20 -25.89
CA THR A 76 -20.78 18.59 -26.08
C THR A 76 -22.06 18.96 -25.31
N SER A 77 -22.98 18.01 -25.11
CA SER A 77 -24.23 18.19 -24.35
C SER A 77 -24.19 17.62 -22.93
N ALA A 78 -23.09 17.04 -22.54
CA ALA A 78 -22.93 16.47 -21.20
C ALA A 78 -22.72 17.56 -20.15
N GLY A 79 -22.95 17.19 -18.88
CA GLY A 79 -22.50 17.98 -17.74
C GLY A 79 -20.99 18.08 -17.70
N ARG A 80 -20.45 18.37 -16.51
CA ARG A 80 -19.01 18.41 -16.27
C ARG A 80 -18.61 17.29 -15.29
N LEU A 81 -17.43 16.75 -15.54
CA LEU A 81 -16.72 15.81 -14.67
C LEU A 81 -15.43 16.47 -14.17
N PRO A 82 -14.98 16.19 -12.95
CA PRO A 82 -13.67 16.65 -12.51
C PRO A 82 -12.56 15.95 -13.28
N THR A 83 -11.49 16.67 -13.56
CA THR A 83 -10.21 16.10 -14.00
C THR A 83 -9.46 15.51 -12.80
N GLU A 84 -8.38 14.76 -13.03
CA GLU A 84 -7.50 14.30 -11.95
C GLU A 84 -6.89 15.48 -11.18
N ILE A 85 -6.51 16.53 -11.88
CA ILE A 85 -6.03 17.80 -11.29
C ILE A 85 -7.15 18.44 -10.44
N GLY A 86 -8.39 18.42 -10.92
CA GLY A 86 -9.54 18.88 -10.16
C GLY A 86 -9.76 18.06 -8.90
N LEU A 87 -9.69 16.72 -8.98
CA LEU A 87 -9.79 15.84 -7.81
C LEU A 87 -8.66 16.12 -6.79
N ARG A 88 -7.44 16.34 -7.25
CA ARG A 88 -6.31 16.71 -6.40
C ARG A 88 -6.57 18.05 -5.68
N PHE A 89 -6.99 19.08 -6.43
CA PHE A 89 -7.32 20.36 -5.83
C PHE A 89 -8.46 20.26 -4.81
N PHE A 90 -9.48 19.43 -5.09
CA PHE A 90 -10.56 19.18 -4.14
C PHE A 90 -10.02 18.54 -2.85
N VAL A 91 -9.22 17.49 -2.96
CA VAL A 91 -8.69 16.77 -1.80
C VAL A 91 -7.80 17.67 -0.94
N ASP A 92 -6.97 18.51 -1.56
CA ASP A 92 -5.98 19.30 -0.82
C ASP A 92 -6.57 20.59 -0.23
N ALA A 93 -7.52 21.22 -0.94
CA ALA A 93 -7.96 22.59 -0.60
C ALA A 93 -9.42 22.71 -0.18
N LEU A 94 -10.28 21.80 -0.59
CA LEU A 94 -11.73 21.97 -0.42
C LEU A 94 -12.39 20.84 0.36
N MET A 95 -11.77 19.65 0.42
CA MET A 95 -12.36 18.51 1.09
C MET A 95 -12.43 18.77 2.61
N GLN A 96 -13.60 18.64 3.16
CA GLN A 96 -13.78 18.56 4.59
C GLN A 96 -13.62 17.09 4.98
N VAL A 97 -12.55 16.79 5.71
CA VAL A 97 -12.33 15.45 6.27
C VAL A 97 -13.40 15.22 7.33
N GLY A 98 -14.28 14.26 7.07
CA GLY A 98 -15.31 13.87 8.04
C GLY A 98 -14.71 13.15 9.24
N ASP A 99 -15.40 13.19 10.36
CA ASP A 99 -15.08 12.31 11.48
C ASP A 99 -15.54 10.87 11.18
N LEU A 100 -14.75 9.90 11.63
CA LEU A 100 -15.17 8.50 11.61
C LEU A 100 -16.44 8.32 12.42
N THR A 101 -17.42 7.62 11.84
CA THR A 101 -18.61 7.27 12.61
C THR A 101 -18.22 6.35 13.77
N GLU A 102 -18.93 6.45 14.90
CA GLU A 102 -18.75 5.54 16.05
C GLU A 102 -18.87 4.06 15.64
N ARG A 103 -19.69 3.77 14.64
CA ARG A 103 -19.84 2.43 14.08
C ARG A 103 -18.58 1.96 13.37
N ASP A 104 -18.00 2.79 12.49
CA ASP A 104 -16.77 2.46 11.75
C ASP A 104 -15.61 2.31 12.74
N ARG A 105 -15.50 3.21 13.74
CA ARG A 105 -14.47 3.17 14.78
C ARG A 105 -14.52 1.86 15.57
N LYS A 106 -15.70 1.50 16.09
CA LYS A 106 -15.90 0.25 16.84
C LYS A 106 -15.64 -1.00 15.99
N ALA A 107 -16.02 -0.97 14.70
CA ALA A 107 -15.73 -2.09 13.78
C ALA A 107 -14.22 -2.29 13.60
N ILE A 108 -13.47 -1.19 13.41
CA ILE A 108 -12.02 -1.23 13.26
C ILE A 108 -11.36 -1.78 14.54
N GLU A 109 -11.72 -1.22 15.70
CA GLU A 109 -11.17 -1.66 16.99
C GLU A 109 -11.46 -3.13 17.29
N ALA A 110 -12.72 -3.57 17.12
CA ALA A 110 -13.15 -4.93 17.42
C ALA A 110 -12.43 -5.95 16.53
N GLN A 111 -12.30 -5.69 15.25
CA GLN A 111 -11.72 -6.65 14.30
C GLN A 111 -10.19 -6.73 14.45
N VAL A 112 -9.52 -5.59 14.62
CA VAL A 112 -8.07 -5.55 14.86
C VAL A 112 -7.73 -6.14 16.22
N ALA A 113 -8.49 -5.83 17.28
CA ALA A 113 -8.29 -6.40 18.62
C ALA A 113 -8.52 -7.92 18.67
N ALA A 114 -9.56 -8.43 17.98
CA ALA A 114 -9.83 -9.88 17.88
C ALA A 114 -8.66 -10.65 17.22
N SER A 115 -7.89 -9.99 16.39
CA SER A 115 -6.71 -10.57 15.72
C SER A 115 -5.47 -10.56 16.61
N GLY A 116 -5.37 -9.64 17.58
CA GLY A 116 -4.17 -9.45 18.40
C GLY A 116 -3.94 -10.50 19.48
N GLN A 117 -4.97 -11.26 19.89
CA GLN A 117 -4.86 -12.15 21.05
C GLN A 117 -4.19 -13.52 20.78
N SER A 118 -3.97 -13.92 19.52
CA SER A 118 -3.44 -15.26 19.22
C SER A 118 -2.77 -15.40 17.84
N LYS A 119 -2.60 -14.31 17.07
CA LYS A 119 -2.18 -14.39 15.67
C LYS A 119 -0.86 -13.68 15.42
N SER A 120 -0.13 -14.12 14.39
CA SER A 120 1.07 -13.44 13.91
C SER A 120 0.75 -12.01 13.43
N VAL A 121 1.74 -11.13 13.44
CA VAL A 121 1.66 -9.76 12.90
C VAL A 121 1.06 -9.76 11.49
N GLU A 122 1.44 -10.72 10.64
CA GLU A 122 0.91 -10.88 9.29
C GLU A 122 -0.60 -11.14 9.27
N ALA A 123 -1.11 -11.95 10.20
CA ALA A 123 -2.55 -12.20 10.29
C ALA A 123 -3.32 -10.94 10.67
N VAL A 124 -2.81 -10.13 11.60
CA VAL A 124 -3.38 -8.82 11.98
C VAL A 124 -3.41 -7.89 10.77
N LEU A 125 -2.31 -7.77 10.03
CA LEU A 125 -2.21 -6.92 8.84
C LEU A 125 -3.14 -7.40 7.72
N THR A 126 -3.27 -8.71 7.55
CA THR A 126 -4.19 -9.30 6.57
C THR A 126 -5.65 -8.97 6.90
N GLU A 127 -6.03 -9.04 8.17
CA GLU A 127 -7.39 -8.68 8.60
C GLU A 127 -7.65 -7.18 8.52
N ALA A 128 -6.68 -6.34 8.87
CA ALA A 128 -6.78 -4.89 8.69
C ALA A 128 -6.99 -4.51 7.21
N SER A 129 -6.26 -5.17 6.30
CA SER A 129 -6.43 -5.01 4.85
C SER A 129 -7.84 -5.42 4.39
N GLY A 130 -8.34 -6.57 4.85
CA GLY A 130 -9.69 -7.05 4.54
C GLY A 130 -10.79 -6.13 5.06
N LEU A 131 -10.63 -5.62 6.28
CA LEU A 131 -11.55 -4.66 6.89
C LEU A 131 -11.61 -3.34 6.09
N LEU A 132 -10.45 -2.76 5.80
CA LEU A 132 -10.38 -1.55 4.97
C LEU A 132 -11.04 -1.75 3.62
N SER A 133 -10.82 -2.91 2.98
CA SER A 133 -11.48 -3.26 1.74
C SER A 133 -13.00 -3.29 1.86
N GLY A 134 -13.53 -3.97 2.87
CA GLY A 134 -14.99 -4.07 3.09
C GLY A 134 -15.65 -2.72 3.39
N LEU A 135 -15.00 -1.87 4.18
CA LEU A 135 -15.53 -0.55 4.54
C LEU A 135 -15.43 0.48 3.41
N SER A 136 -14.37 0.42 2.60
CA SER A 136 -14.10 1.36 1.51
C SER A 136 -14.70 0.94 0.16
N ARG A 137 -15.06 -0.35 0.00
CA ARG A 137 -15.39 -0.99 -1.28
C ARG A 137 -14.28 -0.83 -2.32
N ALA A 138 -13.03 -0.97 -1.87
CA ALA A 138 -11.83 -0.88 -2.67
C ALA A 138 -10.90 -2.05 -2.32
N ALA A 139 -9.82 -2.26 -3.05
CA ALA A 139 -8.81 -3.24 -2.66
C ALA A 139 -8.02 -2.73 -1.46
N GLY A 140 -8.02 -3.47 -0.35
CA GLY A 140 -7.18 -3.19 0.80
C GLY A 140 -5.75 -3.64 0.52
N VAL A 141 -4.77 -2.80 0.88
CA VAL A 141 -3.35 -3.07 0.66
C VAL A 141 -2.55 -2.85 1.94
N VAL A 142 -1.58 -3.70 2.17
CA VAL A 142 -0.56 -3.51 3.21
C VAL A 142 0.79 -3.84 2.62
N LEU A 143 1.72 -2.91 2.78
CA LEU A 143 3.14 -3.15 2.60
C LEU A 143 3.77 -3.25 3.98
N THR A 144 4.43 -4.35 4.26
CA THR A 144 5.17 -4.56 5.49
C THR A 144 6.62 -4.91 5.17
N ALA A 145 7.54 -4.45 6.00
CA ALA A 145 8.89 -4.99 5.96
C ALA A 145 8.81 -6.51 6.16
N LYS A 146 9.65 -7.24 5.47
CA LYS A 146 9.79 -8.66 5.74
C LYS A 146 10.21 -8.77 7.22
N SER A 147 9.49 -9.57 7.98
CA SER A 147 9.87 -9.86 9.35
C SER A 147 11.32 -10.37 9.35
N ASN A 148 12.20 -9.70 10.08
CA ASN A 148 13.57 -10.14 10.34
C ASN A 148 13.66 -10.62 11.80
N PRO A 149 12.94 -11.71 12.14
CA PRO A 149 12.86 -12.17 13.51
C PRO A 149 14.24 -12.63 14.00
N ARG A 150 14.44 -12.55 15.30
CA ARG A 150 15.59 -13.21 15.91
C ARG A 150 15.47 -14.69 15.67
N LEU A 151 16.58 -15.30 15.27
CA LEU A 151 16.61 -16.69 14.88
C LEU A 151 16.74 -17.60 16.10
N LYS A 152 16.04 -18.71 16.07
CA LYS A 152 16.08 -19.76 17.08
C LYS A 152 16.84 -20.99 16.60
N HIS A 153 16.61 -21.41 15.36
CA HIS A 153 17.15 -22.64 14.81
C HIS A 153 17.20 -22.61 13.28
N ILE A 154 18.21 -23.25 12.71
CA ILE A 154 18.31 -23.57 11.28
C ILE A 154 18.61 -25.05 11.10
N GLU A 155 18.04 -25.67 10.06
CA GLU A 155 18.28 -27.08 9.74
C GLU A 155 18.44 -27.27 8.23
N PHE A 156 19.40 -28.12 7.82
CA PHE A 156 19.59 -28.53 6.44
C PHE A 156 19.19 -29.97 6.28
N VAL A 157 18.18 -30.26 5.47
CA VAL A 157 17.66 -31.60 5.23
C VAL A 157 17.88 -31.97 3.76
N ARG A 158 18.61 -33.06 3.49
CA ARG A 158 18.79 -33.54 2.12
C ARG A 158 17.46 -34.07 1.57
N LEU A 159 17.03 -33.54 0.44
CA LEU A 159 15.88 -34.03 -0.29
C LEU A 159 16.28 -35.01 -1.41
N GLU A 160 17.29 -34.62 -2.17
CA GLU A 160 17.79 -35.32 -3.36
C GLU A 160 19.32 -35.19 -3.42
N PRO A 161 20.02 -35.91 -4.31
CA PRO A 161 21.50 -35.85 -4.41
C PRO A 161 22.02 -34.41 -4.64
N GLU A 162 21.23 -33.55 -5.31
CA GLU A 162 21.57 -32.18 -5.69
C GLU A 162 20.70 -31.11 -5.01
N ARG A 163 19.82 -31.52 -4.08
CA ARG A 163 18.87 -30.59 -3.45
C ARG A 163 18.77 -30.83 -1.95
N ALA A 164 18.82 -29.74 -1.20
CA ALA A 164 18.55 -29.73 0.24
C ALA A 164 17.43 -28.73 0.57
N LEU A 165 16.64 -29.07 1.58
CA LEU A 165 15.69 -28.15 2.20
C LEU A 165 16.42 -27.45 3.34
N VAL A 166 16.34 -26.14 3.38
CA VAL A 166 16.80 -25.32 4.50
C VAL A 166 15.57 -24.85 5.25
N ILE A 167 15.51 -25.11 6.55
CA ILE A 167 14.40 -24.73 7.43
C ILE A 167 14.96 -23.72 8.42
N LEU A 168 14.31 -22.55 8.50
CA LEU A 168 14.66 -21.48 9.43
C LEU A 168 13.51 -21.28 10.41
N VAL A 169 13.81 -21.26 11.69
CA VAL A 169 12.83 -21.06 12.77
C VAL A 169 13.17 -19.76 13.50
N GLY A 170 12.21 -18.83 13.54
CA GLY A 170 12.28 -17.59 14.31
C GLY A 170 11.92 -17.79 15.77
N GLU A 171 12.33 -16.86 16.66
CA GLU A 171 11.91 -16.82 18.07
C GLU A 171 10.42 -16.57 18.22
N ASP A 172 9.80 -15.92 17.22
CA ASP A 172 8.35 -15.71 17.10
C ASP A 172 7.56 -16.97 16.71
N GLY A 173 8.27 -18.10 16.51
CA GLY A 173 7.70 -19.38 16.11
C GLY A 173 7.38 -19.51 14.63
N GLN A 174 7.70 -18.52 13.81
CA GLN A 174 7.56 -18.63 12.35
C GLN A 174 8.60 -19.63 11.81
N VAL A 175 8.16 -20.40 10.81
CA VAL A 175 9.02 -21.37 10.11
C VAL A 175 9.03 -21.02 8.64
N GLU A 176 10.20 -20.67 8.13
CA GLU A 176 10.44 -20.51 6.69
C GLU A 176 11.22 -21.70 6.15
N ASN A 177 10.95 -22.09 4.92
CA ASN A 177 11.71 -23.12 4.24
C ASN A 177 12.04 -22.73 2.81
N ARG A 178 13.21 -23.18 2.33
CA ARG A 178 13.66 -22.97 0.95
C ARG A 178 14.45 -24.16 0.44
N VAL A 179 14.35 -24.40 -0.85
CA VAL A 179 15.14 -25.46 -1.50
C VAL A 179 16.45 -24.84 -2.02
N LEU A 180 17.56 -25.46 -1.61
CA LEU A 180 18.91 -25.10 -2.00
C LEU A 180 19.46 -26.15 -2.95
N ASN A 181 20.16 -25.75 -4.01
CA ASN A 181 20.93 -26.64 -4.84
C ASN A 181 22.28 -26.92 -4.17
N ILE A 182 22.61 -28.19 -4.02
CA ILE A 182 23.86 -28.64 -3.39
C ILE A 182 24.71 -29.42 -4.41
N PRO A 183 26.04 -29.40 -4.27
CA PRO A 183 26.92 -30.17 -5.16
C PRO A 183 26.65 -31.67 -5.11
N VAL A 184 26.78 -32.31 -6.28
CA VAL A 184 26.69 -33.78 -6.36
C VAL A 184 27.80 -34.42 -5.51
N GLY A 185 27.42 -35.45 -4.76
CA GLY A 185 28.39 -36.17 -3.92
C GLY A 185 28.73 -35.50 -2.58
N LEU A 186 28.02 -34.41 -2.24
CA LEU A 186 28.17 -33.74 -0.95
C LEU A 186 27.88 -34.72 0.18
N PRO A 187 28.80 -34.95 1.16
CA PRO A 187 28.53 -35.83 2.28
C PRO A 187 27.46 -35.26 3.19
N THR A 188 26.65 -36.12 3.80
CA THR A 188 25.60 -35.68 4.75
C THR A 188 26.22 -35.01 5.99
N SER A 189 27.45 -35.39 6.36
CA SER A 189 28.21 -34.75 7.44
C SER A 189 28.43 -33.26 7.20
N ALA A 190 28.63 -32.80 5.95
CA ALA A 190 28.82 -31.39 5.63
C ALA A 190 27.54 -30.56 5.90
N LEU A 191 26.34 -31.12 5.64
CA LEU A 191 25.07 -30.48 6.00
C LEU A 191 24.89 -30.35 7.50
N THR A 192 25.25 -31.45 8.25
CA THR A 192 25.19 -31.44 9.71
C THR A 192 26.19 -30.44 10.31
N GLU A 193 27.38 -30.34 9.73
CA GLU A 193 28.40 -29.39 10.16
C GLU A 193 27.98 -27.94 9.90
N ALA A 194 27.40 -27.67 8.74
CA ALA A 194 26.81 -26.38 8.44
C ALA A 194 25.67 -26.00 9.40
N THR A 195 24.77 -26.95 9.69
CA THR A 195 23.71 -26.81 10.69
C THR A 195 24.28 -26.43 12.06
N ASN A 196 25.27 -27.21 12.56
CA ASN A 196 25.89 -26.96 13.87
C ASN A 196 26.61 -25.62 13.91
N PHE A 197 27.36 -25.30 12.87
CA PHE A 197 28.10 -24.04 12.75
C PHE A 197 27.17 -22.83 12.84
N LEU A 198 26.07 -22.87 12.08
CA LEU A 198 25.09 -21.81 12.08
C LEU A 198 24.33 -21.73 13.41
N ASN A 199 23.82 -22.83 13.93
CA ASN A 199 23.09 -22.87 15.20
C ASN A 199 23.88 -22.35 16.40
N ALA A 200 25.19 -22.45 16.36
CA ALA A 200 26.07 -21.89 17.40
C ALA A 200 26.09 -20.34 17.39
N ARG A 201 25.68 -19.71 16.28
CA ARG A 201 25.78 -18.27 16.05
C ARG A 201 24.44 -17.54 15.89
N ILE A 202 23.39 -18.26 15.49
CA ILE A 202 22.12 -17.61 15.13
C ILE A 202 21.23 -17.25 16.31
N ARG A 203 21.40 -17.90 17.47
CA ARG A 203 20.49 -17.72 18.61
C ARG A 203 20.47 -16.28 19.10
N GLY A 204 19.28 -15.65 19.07
CA GLY A 204 19.07 -14.28 19.53
C GLY A 204 19.56 -13.21 18.56
N HIS A 205 20.06 -13.58 17.37
CA HIS A 205 20.48 -12.67 16.33
C HIS A 205 19.48 -12.68 15.16
N THR A 206 19.36 -11.57 14.48
CA THR A 206 18.61 -11.48 13.22
C THR A 206 19.42 -12.12 12.08
N LEU A 207 18.74 -12.44 10.97
CA LEU A 207 19.42 -13.02 9.80
C LEU A 207 20.53 -12.10 9.27
N ASP A 208 20.29 -10.78 9.25
CA ASP A 208 21.27 -9.79 8.77
C ASP A 208 22.49 -9.65 9.71
N GLU A 209 22.27 -9.76 11.02
CA GLU A 209 23.36 -9.77 12.00
C GLU A 209 24.24 -11.02 11.81
N VAL A 210 23.61 -12.18 11.68
CA VAL A 210 24.30 -13.46 11.43
C VAL A 210 25.09 -13.42 10.13
N LYS A 211 24.49 -12.90 9.06
CA LYS A 211 25.15 -12.79 7.76
C LYS A 211 26.41 -11.93 7.84
N ARG A 212 26.32 -10.74 8.42
CA ARG A 212 27.47 -9.84 8.60
C ARG A 212 28.59 -10.46 9.45
N GLU A 213 28.21 -11.18 10.50
CA GLU A 213 29.18 -11.87 11.36
C GLU A 213 29.88 -13.00 10.63
N ILE A 214 29.13 -13.80 9.85
CA ILE A 214 29.69 -14.93 9.09
C ILE A 214 30.58 -14.44 7.96
N GLU A 215 30.17 -13.41 7.20
CA GLU A 215 31.00 -12.80 6.15
C GLU A 215 32.34 -12.33 6.72
N ARG A 216 32.34 -11.70 7.91
CA ARG A 216 33.57 -11.31 8.61
C ARG A 216 34.40 -12.52 9.04
N THR A 217 33.75 -13.53 9.62
CA THR A 217 34.43 -14.75 10.09
C THR A 217 35.03 -15.56 8.96
N LEU A 218 34.33 -15.69 7.82
CA LEU A 218 34.84 -16.38 6.63
C LEU A 218 36.05 -15.66 6.01
N GLN A 219 36.12 -14.32 6.11
CA GLN A 219 37.28 -13.57 5.68
C GLN A 219 38.48 -13.71 6.63
N GLU A 220 38.23 -13.81 7.94
CA GLU A 220 39.27 -13.87 8.96
C GLU A 220 39.78 -15.32 9.24
N SER A 221 38.96 -16.33 9.02
CA SER A 221 39.21 -17.70 9.46
C SER A 221 38.97 -18.74 8.36
N LYS A 222 39.83 -18.77 7.32
CA LYS A 222 39.82 -19.83 6.30
C LYS A 222 40.11 -21.23 6.83
N ALA A 223 40.41 -21.41 8.13
CA ALA A 223 40.91 -22.64 8.70
C ALA A 223 39.90 -23.50 9.49
N GLN A 224 38.69 -23.02 9.74
CA GLN A 224 37.70 -23.70 10.62
C GLN A 224 36.66 -24.56 9.94
N LEU A 225 36.39 -24.33 8.65
CA LEU A 225 35.42 -25.09 7.86
C LEU A 225 36.08 -25.52 6.55
N ASP A 226 35.74 -26.70 6.05
CA ASP A 226 36.14 -27.09 4.72
C ASP A 226 35.42 -26.24 3.65
N GLU A 227 35.98 -26.20 2.45
CA GLU A 227 35.47 -25.35 1.35
C GLU A 227 34.01 -25.67 0.97
N LEU A 228 33.61 -26.96 1.13
CA LEU A 228 32.23 -27.38 0.82
C LEU A 228 31.26 -26.88 1.86
N THR A 229 31.60 -26.99 3.15
CA THR A 229 30.78 -26.49 4.26
C THR A 229 30.67 -24.98 4.23
N GLN A 230 31.74 -24.23 3.90
CA GLN A 230 31.69 -22.77 3.69
C GLN A 230 30.73 -22.40 2.59
N ARG A 231 30.72 -23.13 1.49
CA ARG A 231 29.81 -22.87 0.37
C ARG A 231 28.36 -23.09 0.76
N ILE A 232 28.04 -24.17 1.49
CA ILE A 232 26.68 -24.45 1.97
C ILE A 232 26.18 -23.35 2.91
N VAL A 233 27.04 -22.90 3.83
CA VAL A 233 26.72 -21.80 4.76
C VAL A 233 26.43 -20.53 3.99
N ALA A 234 27.29 -20.17 3.02
CA ALA A 234 27.11 -18.98 2.19
C ALA A 234 25.85 -19.06 1.32
N ASP A 235 25.62 -20.18 0.62
CA ASP A 235 24.46 -20.38 -0.25
C ASP A 235 23.17 -20.50 0.57
N GLY A 236 23.21 -21.13 1.75
CA GLY A 236 22.11 -21.20 2.70
C GLY A 236 21.67 -19.80 3.17
N LEU A 237 22.59 -18.94 3.56
CA LEU A 237 22.31 -17.56 3.95
C LEU A 237 21.90 -16.70 2.77
N ALA A 238 22.53 -16.89 1.61
CA ALA A 238 22.19 -16.18 0.38
C ALA A 238 20.76 -16.50 -0.10
N SER A 239 20.27 -17.73 0.16
CA SER A 239 18.91 -18.12 -0.21
C SER A 239 17.83 -17.28 0.49
N TRP A 240 18.12 -16.71 1.68
CA TRP A 240 17.25 -15.76 2.39
C TRP A 240 17.59 -14.31 2.11
N SER A 241 18.76 -14.04 1.54
CA SER A 241 19.15 -12.71 1.09
C SER A 241 18.58 -12.45 -0.31
N GLY A 242 17.31 -12.71 -0.55
CA GLY A 242 16.65 -12.30 -1.78
C GLY A 242 17.00 -10.84 -2.06
N GLY A 243 17.26 -10.48 -3.33
CA GLY A 243 17.75 -9.16 -3.69
C GLY A 243 16.97 -8.03 -3.04
N GLU A 244 17.50 -6.84 -2.96
CA GLU A 244 16.98 -5.64 -2.25
C GLU A 244 15.46 -5.37 -2.39
N ASN A 245 14.77 -6.05 -3.32
CA ASN A 245 13.34 -5.99 -3.55
C ASN A 245 12.50 -7.13 -2.93
N GLU A 246 13.11 -8.16 -2.32
CA GLU A 246 12.39 -9.22 -1.58
C GLU A 246 12.23 -8.91 -0.07
N GLU A 247 12.72 -7.79 0.39
CA GLU A 247 12.64 -7.37 1.80
C GLU A 247 11.23 -6.93 2.23
N ARG A 248 10.31 -6.78 1.28
CA ARG A 248 8.97 -6.25 1.54
C ARG A 248 7.88 -7.22 1.10
N LYS A 249 6.87 -7.38 1.94
CA LYS A 249 5.70 -8.20 1.66
C LYS A 249 4.49 -7.32 1.35
N LEU A 250 3.90 -7.54 0.18
CA LEU A 250 2.66 -6.90 -0.22
C LEU A 250 1.48 -7.86 0.04
N ILE A 251 0.52 -7.40 0.86
CA ILE A 251 -0.76 -8.07 1.13
C ILE A 251 -1.84 -7.28 0.39
N VAL A 252 -2.63 -7.95 -0.44
CA VAL A 252 -3.79 -7.37 -1.12
C VAL A 252 -5.03 -8.18 -0.79
N ARG A 253 -6.12 -7.52 -0.42
CA ARG A 253 -7.41 -8.15 -0.07
C ARG A 253 -8.58 -7.41 -0.71
N GLY A 254 -9.65 -8.18 -0.99
CA GLY A 254 -10.91 -7.62 -1.45
C GLY A 254 -10.88 -7.01 -2.84
N GLN A 255 -10.02 -7.48 -3.73
CA GLN A 255 -9.96 -7.07 -5.14
C GLN A 255 -11.31 -7.21 -5.84
N ALA A 256 -12.17 -8.16 -5.41
CA ALA A 256 -13.52 -8.33 -5.94
C ALA A 256 -14.40 -7.09 -5.81
N HIS A 257 -14.20 -6.26 -4.76
CA HIS A 257 -14.95 -5.02 -4.60
C HIS A 257 -14.70 -3.99 -5.71
N LEU A 258 -13.60 -4.11 -6.43
CA LEU A 258 -13.32 -3.27 -7.60
C LEU A 258 -14.30 -3.55 -8.76
N LEU A 259 -14.97 -4.69 -8.73
CA LEU A 259 -15.96 -5.10 -9.73
C LEU A 259 -17.39 -4.69 -9.38
N ASP A 260 -17.66 -4.31 -8.12
CA ASP A 260 -19.03 -4.05 -7.63
C ASP A 260 -19.73 -2.87 -8.32
N ASP A 261 -18.97 -1.94 -8.87
CA ASP A 261 -19.47 -0.62 -9.31
C ASP A 261 -19.25 -0.36 -10.81
N LEU A 262 -19.12 -1.42 -11.59
CA LEU A 262 -18.87 -1.33 -13.03
C LEU A 262 -20.14 -0.97 -13.78
N LYS A 263 -20.16 0.20 -14.42
CA LYS A 263 -21.29 0.70 -15.21
C LYS A 263 -21.06 0.67 -16.73
N ALA A 264 -19.82 0.57 -17.18
CA ALA A 264 -19.46 0.63 -18.58
C ALA A 264 -18.31 -0.33 -18.94
N ILE A 265 -18.18 -0.67 -20.24
CA ILE A 265 -17.06 -1.49 -20.76
C ILE A 265 -15.70 -0.79 -20.46
N ALA A 266 -15.67 0.53 -20.50
CA ALA A 266 -14.46 1.31 -20.16
C ALA A 266 -14.03 1.13 -18.69
N ASP A 267 -14.98 0.90 -17.77
CA ASP A 267 -14.68 0.62 -16.37
C ASP A 267 -14.07 -0.77 -16.21
N LEU A 268 -14.55 -1.77 -16.95
CA LEU A 268 -13.98 -3.13 -16.99
C LEU A 268 -12.52 -3.12 -17.44
N GLU A 269 -12.20 -2.36 -18.50
CA GLU A 269 -10.84 -2.26 -19.01
C GLU A 269 -9.91 -1.60 -17.98
N ARG A 270 -10.36 -0.54 -17.30
CA ARG A 270 -9.60 0.09 -16.21
C ARG A 270 -9.34 -0.85 -15.04
N VAL A 271 -10.36 -1.63 -14.65
CA VAL A 271 -10.21 -2.61 -13.57
C VAL A 271 -9.27 -3.74 -13.99
N ARG A 272 -9.31 -4.19 -15.25
CA ARG A 272 -8.35 -5.16 -15.78
C ARG A 272 -6.92 -4.63 -15.69
N LEU A 273 -6.68 -3.39 -16.14
CA LEU A 273 -5.39 -2.74 -16.02
C LEU A 273 -4.94 -2.60 -14.56
N LEU A 274 -5.86 -2.28 -13.65
CA LEU A 274 -5.54 -2.24 -12.23
C LEU A 274 -5.15 -3.61 -11.67
N PHE A 275 -5.78 -4.70 -12.11
CA PHE A 275 -5.35 -6.04 -11.72
C PHE A 275 -3.96 -6.37 -12.27
N ASP A 276 -3.69 -6.04 -13.53
CA ASP A 276 -2.37 -6.19 -14.14
C ASP A 276 -1.31 -5.41 -13.34
N ASP A 277 -1.61 -4.14 -12.95
CA ASP A 277 -0.76 -3.31 -12.10
C ASP A 277 -0.50 -3.96 -10.72
N LEU A 278 -1.54 -4.52 -10.09
CA LEU A 278 -1.44 -5.20 -8.79
C LEU A 278 -0.67 -6.53 -8.87
N GLU A 279 -0.68 -7.21 -10.03
CA GLU A 279 0.13 -8.40 -10.27
C GLU A 279 1.62 -8.03 -10.42
N THR A 280 1.93 -6.85 -10.93
CA THR A 280 3.28 -6.28 -11.03
C THR A 280 3.73 -5.76 -9.65
N ARG A 281 3.77 -6.65 -8.66
CA ARG A 281 3.99 -6.34 -7.23
C ARG A 281 5.13 -5.37 -6.96
N ARG A 282 6.20 -5.41 -7.76
CA ARG A 282 7.40 -4.58 -7.59
C ARG A 282 7.09 -3.08 -7.64
N GLU A 283 6.34 -2.66 -8.65
CA GLU A 283 6.00 -1.24 -8.84
C GLU A 283 5.03 -0.73 -7.77
N VAL A 284 4.10 -1.59 -7.32
CA VAL A 284 3.20 -1.29 -6.19
C VAL A 284 4.01 -1.14 -4.89
N ILE A 285 4.99 -2.01 -4.66
CA ILE A 285 5.90 -1.93 -3.51
C ILE A 285 6.69 -0.62 -3.53
N ASP A 286 7.23 -0.22 -4.69
CA ASP A 286 7.97 1.03 -4.85
C ASP A 286 7.09 2.26 -4.57
N LEU A 287 5.83 2.24 -5.06
CA LEU A 287 4.88 3.31 -4.78
C LEU A 287 4.56 3.42 -3.29
N LEU A 288 4.18 2.30 -2.67
CA LEU A 288 3.81 2.27 -1.26
C LEU A 288 5.01 2.61 -0.38
N GLY A 289 6.23 2.21 -0.78
CA GLY A 289 7.47 2.56 -0.09
C GLY A 289 7.75 4.05 -0.02
N ARG A 290 7.32 4.84 -1.03
CA ARG A 290 7.42 6.31 -0.97
C ARG A 290 6.51 6.91 0.11
N ALA A 291 5.42 6.25 0.43
CA ALA A 291 4.51 6.69 1.49
C ALA A 291 5.06 6.45 2.90
N GLU A 292 6.03 5.54 3.07
CA GLU A 292 6.72 5.32 4.37
C GLU A 292 7.46 6.55 4.87
N GLN A 293 7.91 7.44 3.96
CA GLN A 293 8.65 8.66 4.34
C GLN A 293 7.73 9.83 4.72
N ALA A 294 6.41 9.59 4.81
CA ALA A 294 5.43 10.64 5.03
C ALA A 294 4.92 10.67 6.46
N ASP A 295 4.73 11.89 6.99
CA ASP A 295 3.97 12.11 8.21
C ASP A 295 2.46 12.09 7.89
N GLY A 296 1.80 10.92 8.15
CA GLY A 296 0.36 10.77 8.00
C GLY A 296 -0.12 10.22 6.64
N VAL A 297 -1.41 10.40 6.36
CA VAL A 297 -2.06 9.83 5.19
C VAL A 297 -1.56 10.47 3.89
N ARG A 298 -1.25 9.62 2.91
CA ARG A 298 -0.94 10.02 1.53
C ARG A 298 -2.04 9.56 0.59
N VAL A 299 -2.38 10.45 -0.34
CA VAL A 299 -3.37 10.20 -1.39
C VAL A 299 -2.68 10.40 -2.73
N PHE A 300 -2.73 9.39 -3.60
CA PHE A 300 -2.26 9.44 -4.98
C PHE A 300 -3.48 9.29 -5.90
N ILE A 301 -3.64 10.19 -6.88
CA ILE A 301 -4.81 10.23 -7.76
C ILE A 301 -4.37 10.05 -9.23
N GLY A 302 -4.82 8.98 -9.87
CA GLY A 302 -4.65 8.74 -11.30
C GLY A 302 -3.20 8.87 -11.77
N SER A 303 -2.97 9.75 -12.74
CA SER A 303 -1.67 9.95 -13.41
C SER A 303 -0.56 10.58 -12.56
N GLU A 304 -0.86 11.03 -11.33
CA GLU A 304 0.19 11.47 -10.38
C GLU A 304 1.17 10.34 -10.10
N ASN A 305 0.71 9.13 -10.28
CA ASN A 305 1.55 7.95 -10.25
C ASN A 305 1.60 7.30 -11.64
N LYS A 306 2.82 7.17 -12.17
CA LYS A 306 3.04 6.53 -13.47
C LYS A 306 2.50 5.11 -13.54
N LEU A 307 2.51 4.37 -12.42
CA LEU A 307 1.98 3.02 -12.33
C LEU A 307 0.50 2.96 -12.67
N PHE A 308 -0.31 3.85 -12.06
CA PHE A 308 -1.77 3.84 -12.26
C PHE A 308 -2.26 4.82 -13.35
N SER A 309 -1.35 5.32 -14.17
CA SER A 309 -1.70 6.29 -15.23
C SER A 309 -2.69 5.74 -16.26
N LEU A 310 -2.64 4.44 -16.54
CA LEU A 310 -3.52 3.78 -17.49
C LEU A 310 -4.81 3.29 -16.84
N SER A 311 -4.76 2.76 -15.63
CA SER A 311 -5.95 2.29 -14.90
C SER A 311 -6.79 3.45 -14.34
N GLY A 312 -6.21 4.65 -14.20
CA GLY A 312 -6.89 5.81 -13.58
C GLY A 312 -7.30 5.51 -12.15
N SER A 313 -6.44 4.83 -11.38
CA SER A 313 -6.72 4.42 -10.02
C SER A 313 -6.19 5.41 -9.01
N SER A 314 -6.76 5.41 -7.80
CA SER A 314 -6.29 6.20 -6.66
C SER A 314 -5.86 5.30 -5.52
N THR A 315 -4.85 5.76 -4.78
CA THR A 315 -4.31 5.05 -3.63
C THR A 315 -4.36 5.98 -2.41
N ILE A 316 -4.88 5.47 -1.30
CA ILE A 316 -4.93 6.18 -0.01
C ILE A 316 -4.24 5.29 1.01
N VAL A 317 -3.11 5.74 1.55
CA VAL A 317 -2.28 4.95 2.47
C VAL A 317 -1.76 5.77 3.64
N ALA A 318 -1.54 5.11 4.76
CA ALA A 318 -0.93 5.69 5.95
C ALA A 318 0.18 4.78 6.48
N PRO A 319 1.28 5.34 7.01
CA PRO A 319 2.30 4.57 7.69
C PRO A 319 1.79 4.04 9.03
N TYR A 320 2.28 2.86 9.42
CA TYR A 320 2.09 2.32 10.76
C TYR A 320 3.44 2.02 11.41
N HIS A 321 3.46 2.02 12.75
CA HIS A 321 4.68 2.06 13.53
C HIS A 321 4.79 0.85 14.47
N ASP A 322 6.02 0.53 14.87
CA ASP A 322 6.32 -0.41 15.94
C ASP A 322 6.28 0.25 17.33
N ALA A 323 6.60 -0.53 18.37
CA ALA A 323 6.71 -0.06 19.77
C ALA A 323 7.74 1.07 19.97
N SER A 324 8.74 1.14 19.10
CA SER A 324 9.82 2.15 19.16
C SER A 324 9.48 3.43 18.39
N GLY A 325 8.30 3.48 17.74
CA GLY A 325 7.87 4.59 16.91
C GLY A 325 8.50 4.62 15.51
N HIS A 326 9.18 3.54 15.09
CA HIS A 326 9.70 3.43 13.74
C HIS A 326 8.60 2.98 12.77
N ILE A 327 8.59 3.55 11.57
CA ILE A 327 7.70 3.12 10.51
C ILE A 327 8.14 1.73 10.03
N VAL A 328 7.24 0.75 10.13
CA VAL A 328 7.49 -0.65 9.74
C VAL A 328 6.71 -1.06 8.50
N GLY A 329 5.90 -0.15 7.98
CA GLY A 329 5.17 -0.34 6.74
C GLY A 329 4.06 0.67 6.53
N VAL A 330 3.27 0.44 5.49
CA VAL A 330 2.09 1.25 5.17
C VAL A 330 0.88 0.37 4.94
N LEU A 331 -0.30 0.89 5.26
CA LEU A 331 -1.56 0.23 4.96
C LEU A 331 -2.54 1.23 4.34
N GLY A 332 -3.50 0.71 3.58
CA GLY A 332 -4.48 1.57 2.94
C GLY A 332 -5.33 0.85 1.91
N VAL A 333 -5.78 1.60 0.91
CA VAL A 333 -6.66 1.10 -0.14
C VAL A 333 -6.23 1.59 -1.53
N ILE A 334 -6.52 0.78 -2.54
CA ILE A 334 -6.39 1.12 -3.96
C ILE A 334 -7.76 0.90 -4.62
N GLY A 335 -8.20 1.86 -5.41
CA GLY A 335 -9.47 1.78 -6.11
C GLY A 335 -9.59 2.82 -7.24
N PRO A 336 -10.76 2.92 -7.90
CA PRO A 336 -10.99 3.92 -8.94
C PRO A 336 -10.85 5.34 -8.39
N THR A 337 -10.57 6.32 -9.26
CA THR A 337 -10.42 7.74 -8.84
C THR A 337 -11.67 8.33 -8.15
N ARG A 338 -12.82 7.69 -8.25
CA ARG A 338 -14.09 8.10 -7.59
C ARG A 338 -14.27 7.52 -6.17
N LEU A 339 -13.19 7.34 -5.44
CA LEU A 339 -13.25 6.98 -4.03
C LEU A 339 -13.88 8.10 -3.19
N ASN A 340 -14.61 7.74 -2.15
CA ASN A 340 -15.09 8.73 -1.17
C ASN A 340 -13.92 9.12 -0.23
N TYR A 341 -13.08 10.04 -0.72
CA TYR A 341 -11.87 10.49 -0.02
C TYR A 341 -12.16 11.00 1.39
N ALA A 342 -13.24 11.78 1.55
CA ALA A 342 -13.63 12.40 2.84
C ALA A 342 -13.89 11.34 3.92
N ARG A 343 -14.42 10.17 3.54
CA ARG A 343 -14.68 9.04 4.44
C ARG A 343 -13.48 8.11 4.59
N ILE A 344 -12.77 7.84 3.48
CA ILE A 344 -11.72 6.81 3.46
C ILE A 344 -10.43 7.32 4.11
N VAL A 345 -10.07 8.58 3.93
CA VAL A 345 -8.86 9.17 4.53
C VAL A 345 -8.84 8.99 6.06
N PRO A 346 -9.86 9.42 6.83
CA PRO A 346 -9.86 9.20 8.28
C PRO A 346 -9.94 7.73 8.67
N MET A 347 -10.55 6.88 7.85
CA MET A 347 -10.63 5.43 8.08
C MET A 347 -9.25 4.77 7.99
N VAL A 348 -8.48 5.11 6.95
CA VAL A 348 -7.11 4.61 6.75
C VAL A 348 -6.20 5.11 7.87
N ASP A 349 -6.27 6.41 8.21
CA ASP A 349 -5.48 7.00 9.29
C ASP A 349 -5.76 6.31 10.64
N TYR A 350 -7.04 6.13 10.95
CA TYR A 350 -7.43 5.49 12.21
C TYR A 350 -7.00 4.02 12.28
N THR A 351 -7.17 3.27 11.18
CA THR A 351 -6.73 1.87 11.12
C THR A 351 -5.22 1.75 11.31
N ALA A 352 -4.43 2.65 10.70
CA ALA A 352 -2.99 2.67 10.88
C ALA A 352 -2.60 2.93 12.36
N LYS A 353 -3.30 3.85 13.04
CA LYS A 353 -3.09 4.14 14.47
C LYS A 353 -3.46 2.95 15.36
N VAL A 354 -4.56 2.25 15.07
CA VAL A 354 -4.99 1.07 15.84
C VAL A 354 -4.00 -0.08 15.65
N VAL A 355 -3.55 -0.33 14.41
CA VAL A 355 -2.52 -1.33 14.11
C VAL A 355 -1.21 -0.98 14.82
N SER A 356 -0.75 0.27 14.75
CA SER A 356 0.47 0.72 15.44
C SER A 356 0.38 0.48 16.95
N LYS A 357 -0.76 0.81 17.57
CA LYS A 357 -0.99 0.58 19.00
C LYS A 357 -0.93 -0.91 19.36
N LEU A 358 -1.41 -1.77 18.50
CA LEU A 358 -1.43 -3.22 18.73
C LEU A 358 -0.03 -3.84 18.56
N LEU A 359 0.78 -3.31 17.64
CA LEU A 359 2.16 -3.75 17.42
C LEU A 359 3.13 -3.16 18.46
N GLY A 360 2.72 -2.05 19.11
CA GLY A 360 3.52 -1.32 20.12
C GLY A 360 3.24 -1.71 21.56
N GLY A 361 2.23 -2.48 21.82
CA GLY A 361 1.84 -2.88 23.17
C GLY A 361 1.83 -4.34 23.38
#